data_de2935c76d386be14cb6cae7c62bc0b4
#
_entry.id   de2935c76d386be14cb6cae7c62bc0b4
#
_cell.length_a   1.000
_cell.length_b   1.000
_cell.length_c   1.000
_cell.angle_alpha   90.00
_cell.angle_beta   90.00
_cell.angle_gamma   90.00
#
_symmetry.space_group_name_H-M   'P 1'
#
loop_
_entity.id
_entity.type
_entity.pdbx_description
1 polymer ?
#
loop_
_entity_poly.entity_id
_entity_poly.type
_entity_poly.pdbx_seq_one_letter_code
_entity_poly.pdbx_strand_id
1 'polypeptide(L)' 'MSKEDVIQMQGEVLENLPNATFRIKLENDHILLGHISGKMRKHYIRILPGDKVTVELTPYDFTKARIVFRAK' A
#
# COMPACT_ATOMS: atom_id res chain seq x y z
N MET A 1 -12.50 -14.70 9.59
CA MET A 1 -12.34 -14.29 9.41
C MET A 1 -11.45 -13.68 9.10
N SER A 2 -11.14 -13.43 8.57
CA SER A 2 -10.10 -13.04 8.20
C SER A 2 -9.67 -11.71 8.33
N LYS A 3 -10.37 -10.81 8.86
CA LYS A 3 -9.94 -9.53 9.14
C LYS A 3 -8.81 -9.52 10.09
N GLU A 4 -8.74 -10.49 10.94
CA GLU A 4 -7.70 -10.54 11.91
C GLU A 4 -6.39 -10.97 11.34
N ASP A 5 -6.38 -11.40 10.11
CA ASP A 5 -5.16 -11.84 9.48
C ASP A 5 -4.51 -10.74 8.65
N VAL A 6 -4.91 -9.51 8.88
CA VAL A 6 -4.37 -8.38 8.14
C VAL A 6 -3.32 -7.68 8.97
N ILE A 7 -2.18 -7.40 8.36
CA ILE A 7 -1.10 -6.68 9.02
C ILE A 7 -1.01 -5.31 8.38
N GLN A 8 -1.02 -4.27 9.20
CA GLN A 8 -0.86 -2.92 8.70
C GLN A 8 0.56 -2.46 8.92
N MET A 9 1.15 -1.88 7.91
CA MET A 9 2.49 -1.35 8.00
C MET A 9 2.54 -0.03 7.26
N GLN A 10 3.51 0.78 7.60
CA GLN A 10 3.72 2.03 6.93
C GLN A 10 4.85 1.88 5.93
N GLY A 11 4.73 2.61 4.84
CA GLY A 11 5.76 2.56 3.83
C GLY A 11 5.81 3.85 3.05
N GLU A 12 6.75 3.90 2.13
CA GLU A 12 6.94 5.06 1.28
C GLU A 12 6.83 4.62 -0.17
N VAL A 13 6.09 5.39 -0.94
CA VAL A 13 5.93 5.10 -2.36
C VAL A 13 7.22 5.44 -3.08
N LEU A 14 7.80 4.46 -3.76
CA LEU A 14 9.03 4.67 -4.50
C LEU A 14 8.76 5.11 -5.94
N GLU A 15 7.77 4.52 -6.57
CA GLU A 15 7.44 4.88 -7.94
C GLU A 15 6.04 4.42 -8.29
N ASN A 16 5.48 5.04 -9.30
CA ASN A 16 4.17 4.67 -9.81
C ASN A 16 4.37 3.66 -10.93
N LEU A 17 3.54 2.64 -10.94
CA LEU A 17 3.57 1.61 -11.95
C LEU A 17 2.24 1.61 -12.68
N PRO A 18 2.15 0.93 -13.83
CA PRO A 18 0.88 0.85 -14.54
C PRO A 18 -0.21 0.18 -13.72
N ASN A 19 -1.45 0.40 -14.12
CA ASN A 19 -2.61 -0.25 -13.52
C ASN A 19 -2.84 0.11 -12.06
N ALA A 20 -2.58 1.37 -11.72
CA ALA A 20 -2.81 1.86 -10.36
C ALA A 20 -2.04 1.06 -9.34
N THR A 21 -0.84 0.64 -9.69
CA THR A 21 0.03 -0.13 -8.82
C THR A 21 1.22 0.74 -8.47
N PHE A 22 1.80 0.48 -7.30
CA PHE A 22 2.91 1.29 -6.81
C PHE A 22 3.97 0.39 -6.21
N ARG A 23 5.21 0.79 -6.34
CA ARG A 23 6.29 0.10 -5.65
C ARG A 23 6.48 0.81 -4.32
N ILE A 24 6.41 0.06 -3.24
CA ILE A 24 6.40 0.63 -1.90
C ILE A 24 7.49 -0.01 -1.06
N LYS A 25 8.23 0.81 -0.35
CA LYS A 25 9.25 0.34 0.57
C LYS A 25 8.69 0.46 1.98
N LEU A 26 8.57 -0.67 2.67
CA LEU A 26 8.06 -0.67 4.02
C LEU A 26 9.13 -0.23 5.01
N GLU A 27 8.71 0.07 6.20
CA GLU A 27 9.63 0.57 7.21
C GLU A 27 10.69 -0.45 7.60
N ASN A 28 10.49 -1.72 7.28
CA ASN A 28 11.50 -2.75 7.53
C ASN A 28 12.35 -3.01 6.28
N ASP A 29 12.36 -2.05 5.35
CA ASP A 29 13.11 -2.14 4.10
C ASP A 29 12.63 -3.19 3.12
N HIS A 30 11.49 -3.78 3.38
CA HIS A 30 10.90 -4.74 2.45
C HIS A 30 10.18 -3.98 1.34
N ILE A 31 10.45 -4.34 0.10
CA ILE A 31 9.83 -3.69 -1.05
C ILE A 31 8.77 -4.61 -1.63
N LEU A 32 7.59 -4.06 -1.84
CA LEU A 32 6.49 -4.84 -2.39
C LEU A 32 5.69 -4.00 -3.35
N LEU A 33 4.71 -4.63 -3.98
CA LEU A 33 3.80 -3.93 -4.88
C LEU A 33 2.52 -3.61 -4.12
N GLY A 34 2.08 -2.37 -4.25
CA GLY A 34 0.85 -1.94 -3.61
C GLY A 34 -0.15 -1.48 -4.63
N HIS A 35 -1.42 -1.64 -4.32
CA HIS A 35 -2.49 -1.14 -5.16
C HIS A 35 -3.46 -0.33 -4.31
N ILE A 36 -4.19 0.55 -4.94
CA ILE A 36 -5.10 1.43 -4.23
C ILE A 36 -6.36 0.66 -3.87
N SER A 37 -6.80 0.82 -2.62
CA SER A 37 -8.04 0.20 -2.19
C SER A 37 -9.21 0.85 -2.93
N GLY A 38 -10.33 0.13 -2.99
CA GLY A 38 -11.50 0.67 -3.65
C GLY A 38 -11.99 1.96 -3.00
N LYS A 39 -11.85 2.05 -1.69
CA LYS A 39 -12.27 3.23 -0.97
C LYS A 39 -11.46 4.45 -1.37
N MET A 40 -10.14 4.30 -1.49
CA MET A 40 -9.30 5.41 -1.88
C MET A 40 -9.54 5.81 -3.32
N ARG A 41 -9.78 4.84 -4.18
CA ARG A 41 -10.07 5.12 -5.58
C ARG A 41 -11.36 5.92 -5.71
N LYS A 42 -12.33 5.58 -4.88
CA LYS A 42 -13.59 6.26 -4.89
C LYS A 42 -13.47 7.73 -4.50
N HIS A 43 -12.51 8.04 -3.64
CA HIS A 43 -12.30 9.41 -3.19
C HIS A 43 -11.24 10.13 -4.01
N TYR A 44 -10.79 9.54 -5.10
CA TYR A 44 -9.83 10.18 -6.00
C TYR A 44 -8.55 10.62 -5.28
N ILE A 45 -8.12 9.85 -4.32
CA ILE A 45 -6.90 10.18 -3.60
C ILE A 45 -5.72 9.90 -4.52
N ARG A 46 -4.87 10.91 -4.67
CA ARG A 46 -3.73 10.80 -5.55
C ARG A 46 -2.49 10.41 -4.75
N ILE A 47 -1.75 9.46 -5.26
CA ILE A 47 -0.55 8.98 -4.60
C ILE A 47 0.63 9.25 -5.50
N LEU A 48 1.65 9.89 -4.94
CA LEU A 48 2.84 10.30 -5.68
C LEU A 48 4.06 9.66 -5.06
N PRO A 49 5.15 9.52 -5.84
CA PRO A 49 6.39 9.03 -5.27
C PRO A 49 6.83 9.92 -4.11
N GLY A 50 7.28 9.29 -3.05
CA GLY A 50 7.67 10.01 -1.86
C GLY A 50 6.59 10.12 -0.82
N ASP A 51 5.35 9.80 -1.17
CA ASP A 51 4.25 9.85 -0.21
C ASP A 51 4.38 8.72 0.80
N LYS A 52 3.99 9.01 2.03
CA LYS A 52 3.92 7.97 3.05
C LYS A 52 2.52 7.39 3.05
N VAL A 53 2.44 6.10 3.11
CA VAL A 53 1.15 5.41 3.05
C VAL A 53 1.10 4.32 4.10
N THR A 54 -0.11 3.95 4.46
CA THR A 54 -0.35 2.79 5.29
C THR A 54 -0.90 1.70 4.38
N VAL A 55 -0.33 0.53 4.46
CA VAL A 55 -0.76 -0.58 3.61
C VAL A 55 -1.19 -1.74 4.47
N GLU A 56 -2.06 -2.57 3.91
CA GLU A 56 -2.49 -3.81 4.53
C GLU A 56 -1.98 -4.97 3.72
N LEU A 57 -1.41 -5.94 4.39
CA LEU A 57 -0.98 -7.16 3.73
C LEU A 57 -1.31 -8.33 4.64
N THR A 58 -1.30 -9.53 4.08
CA THR A 58 -1.62 -10.71 4.85
C THR A 58 -0.35 -11.49 5.13
N PRO A 59 -0.34 -12.31 6.19
CA PRO A 59 0.83 -13.15 6.45
C PRO A 59 1.05 -14.20 5.38
N TYR A 60 0.09 -14.37 4.50
CA TYR A 60 0.22 -15.37 3.44
C TYR A 60 0.88 -14.84 2.19
N ASP A 61 0.99 -13.52 2.06
CA ASP A 61 1.55 -12.94 0.86
C ASP A 61 2.15 -11.58 1.18
N PHE A 62 3.46 -11.54 1.30
CA PHE A 62 4.15 -10.29 1.60
C PHE A 62 4.65 -9.59 0.34
N THR A 63 4.26 -10.06 -0.83
CA THR A 63 4.70 -9.43 -2.07
C THR A 63 3.72 -8.38 -2.56
N LYS A 64 2.50 -8.39 -2.05
CA LYS A 64 1.47 -7.46 -2.47
C LYS A 64 0.77 -6.89 -1.26
N ALA A 65 0.34 -5.65 -1.38
CA ALA A 65 -0.36 -5.00 -0.28
C ALA A 65 -1.40 -4.07 -0.87
N ARG A 66 -2.34 -3.68 -0.02
CA ARG A 66 -3.37 -2.74 -0.43
C ARG A 66 -3.15 -1.44 0.34
N ILE A 67 -3.07 -0.34 -0.39
CA ILE A 67 -2.93 0.96 0.23
C ILE A 67 -4.28 1.38 0.76
N VAL A 68 -4.37 1.60 2.07
CA VAL A 68 -5.64 1.93 2.70
C VAL A 68 -5.65 3.34 3.26
N PHE A 69 -4.51 3.99 3.34
CA PHE A 69 -4.46 5.33 3.89
C PHE A 69 -3.20 6.03 3.40
N ARG A 70 -3.34 7.31 3.08
CA ARG A 70 -2.21 8.12 2.65
C ARG A 70 -1.95 9.14 3.74
N ALA A 71 -0.79 9.06 4.34
CA ALA A 71 -0.40 10.01 5.36
C ALA A 71 0.06 11.29 4.67
N LYS A 72 -0.30 12.39 5.26
CA LYS A 72 0.10 13.62 4.63
C LYS A 72 1.42 14.11 5.14
#